data_1e536e81556bd07ee25265470b7f91bc
#
_entry.id   1e536e81556bd07ee25265470b7f91bc
#
_cell.length_a   1.000
_cell.length_b   1.000
_cell.length_c   1.000
_cell.angle_alpha   90.00
_cell.angle_beta   90.00
_cell.angle_gamma   90.00
#
_symmetry.space_group_name_H-M   'P 1'
#
loop_
_entity.id
_entity.type
_entity.pdbx_description
1 polymer ?
#
loop_
_entity_poly.entity_id
_entity_poly.type
_entity_poly.pdbx_seq_one_letter_code
_entity_poly.pdbx_strand_id
1 'polypeptide(L)'
;CLLCASLCAVAQDANFYIYLCLGQSNMEGNARYEAQDTLVDARFQVLAAVDNKELGRVKGEWYPARAPLCRPNTGLTPADYFGRTLVENLPPHVRIGVVHVAIGGCRIELFQKDKCEEYIKTAPDWMVNTLKEYDNDPYTRLVEMARIAQKSGVIKGILLHQGESNTGDKEWPQKVKSVYDNLLADLHLQADEVPLIAGEVVNADHGGVCAGMNEVIAMLPQVIKNCAIVSSKGLSCAPDHLHFDAAGYRVLGRRYAAQALHLMGIELPSPDDVCKHTVAAPTNMHGSDFPRIDKDNRAYFRCYAPDVKRLQADVCGKKYEMAMDEHGWCCLLYTS
;
A
#
# COMPACT_ATOMS: atom_id res chain seq x y z
N CYS A 1 8.84 51.51 -14.74
CA CYS A 1 9.48 50.19 -14.58
C CYS A 1 8.43 49.24 -14.04
N LEU A 2 7.83 48.43 -14.94
CA LEU A 2 7.04 47.25 -14.52
C LEU A 2 8.02 46.13 -14.18
N LEU A 3 8.08 45.72 -12.91
CA LEU A 3 8.68 44.47 -12.51
C LEU A 3 7.72 43.32 -12.92
N CYS A 4 8.03 42.62 -14.02
CA CYS A 4 7.46 41.31 -14.27
C CYS A 4 8.08 40.33 -13.28
N ALA A 5 7.39 40.02 -12.20
CA ALA A 5 7.69 38.86 -11.38
C ALA A 5 7.33 37.61 -12.19
N SER A 6 8.32 36.97 -12.81
CA SER A 6 8.15 35.64 -13.36
C SER A 6 7.87 34.68 -12.22
N LEU A 7 6.60 34.33 -12.01
CA LEU A 7 6.26 33.13 -11.25
C LEU A 7 6.81 31.93 -12.03
N CYS A 8 7.99 31.42 -11.63
CA CYS A 8 8.41 30.10 -12.01
C CYS A 8 7.40 29.11 -11.43
N ALA A 9 6.41 28.73 -12.20
CA ALA A 9 5.63 27.54 -11.90
C ALA A 9 6.65 26.39 -11.87
N VAL A 10 6.91 25.83 -10.70
CA VAL A 10 7.69 24.58 -10.57
C VAL A 10 6.89 23.54 -11.34
N ALA A 11 7.43 23.10 -12.47
CA ALA A 11 6.78 22.09 -13.27
C ALA A 11 6.66 20.81 -12.43
N GLN A 12 5.48 20.21 -12.46
CA GLN A 12 5.20 18.91 -11.83
C GLN A 12 6.22 17.88 -12.33
N ASP A 13 6.90 17.18 -11.41
CA ASP A 13 7.87 16.14 -11.78
C ASP A 13 7.13 14.88 -12.27
N ALA A 14 7.19 14.63 -13.57
CA ALA A 14 6.54 13.48 -14.20
C ALA A 14 7.11 12.12 -13.74
N ASN A 15 8.29 12.11 -13.10
CA ASN A 15 8.92 10.92 -12.55
C ASN A 15 8.68 10.75 -11.04
N PHE A 16 7.89 11.61 -10.43
CA PHE A 16 7.45 11.43 -9.05
C PHE A 16 6.02 10.87 -9.03
N TYR A 17 5.89 9.56 -8.89
CA TYR A 17 4.62 8.84 -8.89
C TYR A 17 4.02 8.84 -7.49
N ILE A 18 2.82 9.36 -7.37
CA ILE A 18 2.13 9.57 -6.10
C ILE A 18 0.93 8.63 -6.02
N TYR A 19 0.74 8.00 -4.86
CA TYR A 19 -0.40 7.13 -4.58
C TYR A 19 -1.15 7.64 -3.35
N LEU A 20 -2.48 7.68 -3.45
CA LEU A 20 -3.35 8.04 -2.33
C LEU A 20 -3.74 6.76 -1.60
N CYS A 21 -3.51 6.71 -0.29
CA CYS A 21 -3.82 5.55 0.54
C CYS A 21 -4.96 5.92 1.49
N LEU A 22 -6.06 5.17 1.44
CA LEU A 22 -7.20 5.37 2.35
C LEU A 22 -7.79 4.03 2.80
N GLY A 23 -8.47 4.05 3.94
CA GLY A 23 -9.08 2.85 4.48
C GLY A 23 -9.26 2.88 6.00
N GLN A 24 -9.26 1.69 6.60
CA GLN A 24 -9.38 1.52 8.04
C GLN A 24 -8.10 0.94 8.67
N SER A 25 -8.19 0.25 9.79
CA SER A 25 -7.04 -0.17 10.60
C SER A 25 -5.95 -0.93 9.82
N ASN A 26 -6.32 -1.80 8.88
CA ASN A 26 -5.35 -2.51 8.04
C ASN A 26 -4.66 -1.60 7.01
N MET A 27 -5.21 -0.44 6.67
CA MET A 27 -4.48 0.61 5.94
C MET A 27 -3.76 1.56 6.91
N GLU A 28 -4.38 1.92 8.03
CA GLU A 28 -3.82 2.82 9.05
C GLU A 28 -2.46 2.33 9.58
N GLY A 29 -2.33 1.00 9.78
CA GLY A 29 -1.13 0.35 10.26
C GLY A 29 -1.25 -0.15 11.71
N ASN A 30 -1.32 -1.47 11.88
CA ASN A 30 -1.60 -2.09 13.17
C ASN A 30 -0.45 -2.95 13.70
N ALA A 31 0.46 -3.43 12.86
CA ALA A 31 1.59 -4.23 13.30
C ALA A 31 2.78 -3.37 13.71
N ARG A 32 3.52 -3.84 14.71
CA ARG A 32 4.80 -3.21 15.07
C ARG A 32 5.81 -3.36 13.94
N TYR A 33 6.48 -2.26 13.60
CA TYR A 33 7.61 -2.29 12.66
C TYR A 33 8.88 -2.75 13.36
N GLU A 34 9.74 -3.42 12.62
CA GLU A 34 11.02 -3.97 13.06
C GLU A 34 12.19 -3.16 12.46
N ALA A 35 13.42 -3.49 12.83
CA ALA A 35 14.60 -2.78 12.33
C ALA A 35 14.69 -2.73 10.79
N GLN A 36 14.31 -3.83 10.12
CA GLN A 36 14.27 -3.89 8.66
C GLN A 36 13.30 -2.87 8.03
N ASP A 37 12.25 -2.49 8.74
CA ASP A 37 11.22 -1.56 8.26
C ASP A 37 11.64 -0.09 8.40
N THR A 38 12.74 0.18 9.12
CA THR A 38 13.24 1.55 9.35
C THR A 38 14.19 2.05 8.27
N LEU A 39 14.77 1.14 7.47
CA LEU A 39 15.64 1.49 6.34
C LEU A 39 14.76 1.73 5.11
N VAL A 40 14.83 2.92 4.55
CA VAL A 40 14.01 3.36 3.42
C VAL A 40 14.88 4.00 2.35
N ASP A 41 14.69 3.61 1.09
CA ASP A 41 15.28 4.29 -0.06
C ASP A 41 14.79 5.74 -0.10
N ALA A 42 15.70 6.69 -0.33
CA ALA A 42 15.38 8.12 -0.38
C ALA A 42 14.35 8.48 -1.48
N ARG A 43 14.20 7.63 -2.49
CA ARG A 43 13.20 7.78 -3.55
C ARG A 43 11.78 7.47 -3.07
N PHE A 44 11.60 6.77 -1.93
CA PHE A 44 10.28 6.52 -1.36
C PHE A 44 9.98 7.53 -0.27
N GLN A 45 8.92 8.31 -0.47
CA GLN A 45 8.55 9.45 0.36
C GLN A 45 7.09 9.36 0.82
N VAL A 46 6.81 10.01 1.95
CA VAL A 46 5.44 10.21 2.47
C VAL A 46 5.20 11.70 2.64
N LEU A 47 4.04 12.17 2.16
CA LEU A 47 3.53 13.49 2.52
C LEU A 47 2.79 13.36 3.86
N ALA A 48 3.26 14.07 4.88
CA ALA A 48 2.65 14.01 6.19
C ALA A 48 1.23 14.59 6.15
N ALA A 49 0.22 13.76 6.41
CA ALA A 49 -1.16 14.19 6.48
C ALA A 49 -1.55 14.81 7.82
N VAL A 50 -0.73 14.59 8.84
CA VAL A 50 -0.82 15.16 10.20
C VAL A 50 0.59 15.40 10.72
N ASP A 51 0.70 16.23 11.76
CA ASP A 51 1.98 16.44 12.45
C ASP A 51 2.40 15.16 13.18
N ASN A 52 3.70 14.87 13.16
CA ASN A 52 4.29 13.79 13.96
C ASN A 52 5.56 14.32 14.64
N LYS A 53 5.43 14.72 15.90
CA LYS A 53 6.54 15.33 16.68
C LYS A 53 7.69 14.36 16.91
N GLU A 54 7.42 13.06 17.08
CA GLU A 54 8.44 12.04 17.31
C GLU A 54 9.35 11.84 16.10
N LEU A 55 8.78 11.96 14.89
CA LEU A 55 9.52 11.87 13.63
C LEU A 55 9.91 13.24 13.07
N GLY A 56 9.58 14.34 13.76
CA GLY A 56 9.82 15.70 13.27
C GLY A 56 9.06 16.05 11.99
N ARG A 57 7.90 15.43 11.77
CA ARG A 57 7.09 15.68 10.57
C ARG A 57 6.07 16.79 10.80
N VAL A 58 5.96 17.66 9.82
CA VAL A 58 4.97 18.74 9.75
C VAL A 58 3.97 18.42 8.64
N LYS A 59 2.69 18.61 8.91
CA LYS A 59 1.61 18.43 7.92
C LYS A 59 1.88 19.19 6.62
N GLY A 60 1.74 18.51 5.50
CA GLY A 60 1.92 19.08 4.17
C GLY A 60 3.35 19.04 3.63
N GLU A 61 4.30 18.50 4.38
CA GLU A 61 5.69 18.38 3.96
C GLU A 61 6.08 16.93 3.63
N TRP A 62 7.03 16.77 2.69
CA TRP A 62 7.55 15.47 2.26
C TRP A 62 8.69 14.97 3.14
N TYR A 63 8.68 13.70 3.48
CA TYR A 63 9.71 13.02 4.27
C TYR A 63 10.05 11.64 3.70
N PRO A 64 11.25 11.07 3.97
CA PRO A 64 11.49 9.65 3.73
C PRO A 64 10.39 8.81 4.40
N ALA A 65 9.87 7.82 3.69
CA ALA A 65 8.69 7.04 4.11
C ALA A 65 9.03 6.00 5.19
N ARG A 66 9.55 6.45 6.34
CA ARG A 66 9.76 5.61 7.53
C ARG A 66 8.43 5.41 8.26
N ALA A 67 8.15 4.19 8.67
CA ALA A 67 6.98 3.91 9.51
C ALA A 67 7.02 4.70 10.84
N PRO A 68 5.87 5.10 11.38
CA PRO A 68 4.53 4.97 10.81
C PRO A 68 4.27 5.97 9.68
N LEU A 69 3.51 5.55 8.66
CA LEU A 69 3.21 6.41 7.50
C LEU A 69 1.94 7.25 7.70
N CYS A 70 0.95 6.74 8.44
CA CYS A 70 -0.35 7.35 8.58
C CYS A 70 -0.34 8.52 9.59
N ARG A 71 -0.15 8.21 10.86
CA ARG A 71 -0.15 9.19 11.98
C ARG A 71 0.67 8.65 13.16
N PRO A 72 0.96 9.47 14.18
CA PRO A 72 1.59 9.00 15.42
C PRO A 72 0.84 7.80 16.02
N ASN A 73 1.58 6.91 16.67
CA ASN A 73 1.05 5.72 17.35
C ASN A 73 0.37 4.68 16.43
N THR A 74 0.58 4.75 15.12
CA THR A 74 0.23 3.67 14.19
C THR A 74 1.45 2.78 13.89
N GLY A 75 1.24 1.71 13.12
CA GLY A 75 2.26 0.72 12.86
C GLY A 75 2.60 0.57 11.38
N LEU A 76 3.07 -0.63 11.05
CA LEU A 76 3.36 -1.05 9.69
C LEU A 76 2.06 -1.20 8.91
N THR A 77 2.05 -0.76 7.67
CA THR A 77 0.92 -0.74 6.73
C THR A 77 1.34 -1.37 5.40
N PRO A 78 0.41 -1.84 4.56
CA PRO A 78 0.78 -2.34 3.23
C PRO A 78 1.49 -1.27 2.38
N ALA A 79 1.21 0.02 2.60
CA ALA A 79 1.87 1.11 1.88
C ALA A 79 3.40 1.15 2.08
N ASP A 80 3.91 0.66 3.22
CA ASP A 80 5.36 0.60 3.49
C ASP A 80 6.10 -0.27 2.45
N TYR A 81 5.59 -1.47 2.20
CA TYR A 81 6.22 -2.40 1.25
C TYR A 81 5.72 -2.21 -0.19
N PHE A 82 4.61 -1.54 -0.37
CA PHE A 82 4.19 -1.05 -1.67
C PHE A 82 5.24 -0.10 -2.27
N GLY A 83 5.57 0.98 -1.58
CA GLY A 83 6.51 1.96 -2.09
C GLY A 83 7.94 1.42 -2.23
N ARG A 84 8.39 0.59 -1.28
CA ARG A 84 9.71 -0.10 -1.35
C ARG A 84 9.81 -0.97 -2.61
N THR A 85 8.80 -1.79 -2.86
CA THR A 85 8.77 -2.68 -4.02
C THR A 85 8.71 -1.91 -5.34
N LEU A 86 8.00 -0.78 -5.39
CA LEU A 86 8.00 0.06 -6.58
C LEU A 86 9.38 0.66 -6.87
N VAL A 87 10.09 1.20 -5.87
CA VAL A 87 11.43 1.77 -6.11
C VAL A 87 12.46 0.70 -6.47
N GLU A 88 12.27 -0.55 -6.03
CA GLU A 88 13.11 -1.68 -6.41
C GLU A 88 12.93 -2.08 -7.89
N ASN A 89 11.74 -1.90 -8.46
CA ASN A 89 11.38 -2.39 -9.80
C ASN A 89 11.19 -1.28 -10.85
N LEU A 90 11.27 -0.01 -10.47
CA LEU A 90 11.19 1.12 -11.38
C LEU A 90 12.57 1.75 -11.64
N PRO A 91 12.75 2.43 -12.78
CA PRO A 91 14.01 3.09 -13.11
C PRO A 91 14.53 4.00 -11.99
N PRO A 92 15.86 4.13 -11.81
CA PRO A 92 16.46 4.88 -10.69
C PRO A 92 16.05 6.35 -10.58
N HIS A 93 15.60 6.95 -11.67
CA HIS A 93 15.13 8.35 -11.68
C HIS A 93 13.67 8.49 -11.22
N VAL A 94 12.92 7.39 -11.11
CA VAL A 94 11.53 7.42 -10.62
C VAL A 94 11.53 7.45 -9.10
N ARG A 95 10.75 8.38 -8.55
CA ARG A 95 10.47 8.49 -7.12
C ARG A 95 9.03 8.07 -6.84
N ILE A 96 8.78 7.57 -5.66
CA ILE A 96 7.46 7.14 -5.19
C ILE A 96 7.06 7.98 -3.99
N GLY A 97 5.84 8.50 -4.02
CA GLY A 97 5.23 9.22 -2.91
C GLY A 97 3.92 8.59 -2.48
N VAL A 98 3.63 8.61 -1.19
CA VAL A 98 2.32 8.24 -0.66
C VAL A 98 1.71 9.39 0.12
N VAL A 99 0.40 9.58 -0.03
CA VAL A 99 -0.45 10.43 0.81
C VAL A 99 -1.35 9.49 1.58
N HIS A 100 -1.26 9.47 2.90
CA HIS A 100 -1.84 8.41 3.70
C HIS A 100 -2.85 8.96 4.72
N VAL A 101 -4.13 8.63 4.53
CA VAL A 101 -5.23 8.98 5.44
C VAL A 101 -6.10 7.75 5.66
N ALA A 102 -6.04 7.18 6.85
CA ALA A 102 -6.85 6.03 7.24
C ALA A 102 -7.26 6.12 8.71
N ILE A 103 -8.43 5.57 9.03
CA ILE A 103 -9.02 5.64 10.38
C ILE A 103 -9.41 4.24 10.82
N GLY A 104 -8.78 3.74 11.89
CA GLY A 104 -9.09 2.44 12.46
C GLY A 104 -10.59 2.28 12.75
N GLY A 105 -11.14 1.10 12.44
CA GLY A 105 -12.54 0.74 12.74
C GLY A 105 -13.60 1.50 11.94
N CYS A 106 -13.25 2.41 11.04
CA CYS A 106 -14.26 3.16 10.29
C CYS A 106 -14.94 2.34 9.21
N ARG A 107 -16.19 2.67 8.91
CA ARG A 107 -16.89 2.25 7.72
C ARG A 107 -16.52 3.19 6.55
N ILE A 108 -16.78 2.74 5.30
CA ILE A 108 -16.49 3.53 4.09
C ILE A 108 -17.28 4.84 4.07
N GLU A 109 -18.43 4.90 4.73
CA GLU A 109 -19.29 6.08 4.85
C GLU A 109 -18.56 7.29 5.45
N LEU A 110 -17.51 7.06 6.24
CA LEU A 110 -16.67 8.15 6.76
C LEU A 110 -15.95 8.95 5.65
N PHE A 111 -15.67 8.30 4.52
CA PHE A 111 -15.05 8.94 3.35
C PHE A 111 -16.07 9.43 2.31
N GLN A 112 -17.37 9.20 2.49
CA GLN A 112 -18.40 9.76 1.61
C GLN A 112 -18.76 11.18 2.03
N LYS A 113 -18.64 12.16 1.12
CA LYS A 113 -18.85 13.60 1.38
C LYS A 113 -20.22 13.90 1.99
N ASP A 114 -21.24 13.20 1.55
CA ASP A 114 -22.63 13.38 1.97
C ASP A 114 -23.00 12.57 3.23
N LYS A 115 -22.11 11.70 3.73
CA LYS A 115 -22.36 10.82 4.87
C LYS A 115 -21.43 11.06 6.06
N CYS A 116 -20.29 11.67 5.84
CA CYS A 116 -19.25 11.87 6.85
C CYS A 116 -19.78 12.53 8.13
N GLU A 117 -20.48 13.65 8.00
CA GLU A 117 -21.00 14.40 9.16
C GLU A 117 -22.01 13.57 9.98
N GLU A 118 -22.92 12.86 9.30
CA GLU A 118 -23.90 11.98 9.97
C GLU A 118 -23.22 10.80 10.64
N TYR A 119 -22.24 10.20 9.97
CA TYR A 119 -21.46 9.09 10.49
C TYR A 119 -20.74 9.47 11.80
N ILE A 120 -20.11 10.63 11.84
CA ILE A 120 -19.38 11.10 13.02
C ILE A 120 -20.30 11.28 14.24
N LYS A 121 -21.54 11.68 14.06
CA LYS A 121 -22.52 11.84 15.16
C LYS A 121 -22.80 10.50 15.89
N THR A 122 -22.58 9.38 15.22
CA THR A 122 -22.79 8.03 15.77
C THR A 122 -21.51 7.27 16.04
N ALA A 123 -20.36 7.87 15.73
CA ALA A 123 -19.06 7.26 15.94
C ALA A 123 -18.69 7.20 17.43
N PRO A 124 -17.96 6.17 17.88
CA PRO A 124 -17.53 6.08 19.28
C PRO A 124 -16.50 7.17 19.61
N ASP A 125 -16.45 7.58 20.88
CA ASP A 125 -15.61 8.68 21.38
C ASP A 125 -14.14 8.55 20.97
N TRP A 126 -13.59 7.35 20.99
CA TRP A 126 -12.19 7.14 20.61
C TRP A 126 -11.95 7.47 19.13
N MET A 127 -12.91 7.17 18.25
CA MET A 127 -12.84 7.50 16.82
C MET A 127 -12.99 9.02 16.62
N VAL A 128 -13.97 9.64 17.31
CA VAL A 128 -14.16 11.10 17.28
C VAL A 128 -12.87 11.81 17.73
N ASN A 129 -12.18 11.30 18.76
CA ASN A 129 -10.91 11.87 19.20
C ASN A 129 -9.80 11.73 18.13
N THR A 130 -9.74 10.60 17.45
CA THR A 130 -8.80 10.40 16.32
C THR A 130 -9.11 11.34 15.16
N LEU A 131 -10.38 11.55 14.85
CA LEU A 131 -10.82 12.41 13.74
C LEU A 131 -10.42 13.89 13.92
N LYS A 132 -10.20 14.35 15.15
CA LYS A 132 -9.69 15.70 15.42
C LYS A 132 -8.34 15.97 14.76
N GLU A 133 -7.50 14.95 14.57
CA GLU A 133 -6.22 15.07 13.84
C GLU A 133 -6.43 15.39 12.36
N TYR A 134 -7.62 15.09 11.83
CA TYR A 134 -8.03 15.31 10.44
C TYR A 134 -9.11 16.40 10.30
N ASP A 135 -9.22 17.31 11.28
CA ASP A 135 -10.22 18.38 11.34
C ASP A 135 -11.67 17.85 11.22
N ASN A 136 -11.91 16.61 11.70
CA ASN A 136 -13.15 15.84 11.63
C ASN A 136 -13.63 15.52 10.20
N ASP A 137 -12.76 15.62 9.20
CA ASP A 137 -13.08 15.26 7.82
C ASP A 137 -11.86 14.63 7.12
N PRO A 138 -11.69 13.31 7.23
CA PRO A 138 -10.56 12.62 6.63
C PRO A 138 -10.60 12.63 5.10
N TYR A 139 -11.79 12.72 4.48
CA TYR A 139 -11.89 12.86 3.04
C TYR A 139 -11.31 14.20 2.56
N THR A 140 -11.75 15.32 3.15
CA THR A 140 -11.22 16.64 2.83
C THR A 140 -9.72 16.72 3.10
N ARG A 141 -9.24 16.14 4.21
CA ARG A 141 -7.81 16.06 4.51
C ARG A 141 -7.04 15.31 3.41
N LEU A 142 -7.55 14.18 2.92
CA LEU A 142 -6.93 13.44 1.83
C LEU A 142 -6.84 14.31 0.56
N VAL A 143 -7.91 15.01 0.20
CA VAL A 143 -7.95 15.90 -0.96
C VAL A 143 -6.99 17.08 -0.82
N GLU A 144 -6.92 17.73 0.35
CA GLU A 144 -5.97 18.81 0.62
C GLU A 144 -4.53 18.35 0.43
N MET A 145 -4.15 17.22 1.03
CA MET A 145 -2.81 16.67 0.91
C MET A 145 -2.51 16.22 -0.52
N ALA A 146 -3.47 15.63 -1.21
CA ALA A 146 -3.33 15.25 -2.61
C ALA A 146 -3.09 16.46 -3.52
N ARG A 147 -3.77 17.60 -3.28
CA ARG A 147 -3.51 18.86 -4.01
C ARG A 147 -2.12 19.43 -3.75
N ILE A 148 -1.59 19.28 -2.53
CA ILE A 148 -0.20 19.64 -2.23
C ILE A 148 0.72 18.71 -3.01
N ALA A 149 0.47 17.40 -2.97
CA ALA A 149 1.26 16.38 -3.65
C ALA A 149 1.29 16.59 -5.17
N GLN A 150 0.18 16.97 -5.79
CA GLN A 150 0.10 17.28 -7.23
C GLN A 150 1.02 18.42 -7.67
N LYS A 151 1.43 19.31 -6.77
CA LYS A 151 2.44 20.34 -7.10
C LYS A 151 3.84 19.75 -7.27
N SER A 152 4.09 18.59 -6.68
CA SER A 152 5.41 17.93 -6.68
C SER A 152 5.50 16.80 -7.70
N GLY A 153 4.39 16.06 -7.96
CA GLY A 153 4.42 14.87 -8.80
C GLY A 153 3.04 14.48 -9.33
N VAL A 154 2.93 13.33 -9.97
CA VAL A 154 1.73 12.84 -10.65
C VAL A 154 1.04 11.76 -9.83
N ILE A 155 -0.27 11.91 -9.55
CA ILE A 155 -1.06 10.86 -8.92
C ILE A 155 -1.24 9.71 -9.91
N LYS A 156 -0.78 8.52 -9.55
CA LYS A 156 -0.74 7.31 -10.38
C LYS A 156 -1.66 6.19 -9.92
N GLY A 157 -2.33 6.35 -8.77
CA GLY A 157 -3.27 5.36 -8.29
C GLY A 157 -3.79 5.66 -6.89
N ILE A 158 -4.81 4.91 -6.51
CA ILE A 158 -5.45 4.97 -5.19
C ILE A 158 -5.39 3.58 -4.58
N LEU A 159 -4.82 3.46 -3.37
CA LEU A 159 -4.77 2.23 -2.60
C LEU A 159 -5.88 2.25 -1.55
N LEU A 160 -6.75 1.25 -1.59
CA LEU A 160 -7.83 1.08 -0.63
C LEU A 160 -7.63 -0.19 0.18
N HIS A 161 -7.67 -0.10 1.51
CA HIS A 161 -7.82 -1.27 2.37
C HIS A 161 -8.89 -1.00 3.42
N GLN A 162 -10.10 -1.43 3.12
CA GLN A 162 -11.29 -1.23 3.94
C GLN A 162 -12.32 -2.30 3.60
N GLY A 163 -13.13 -2.70 4.55
CA GLY A 163 -14.19 -3.66 4.34
C GLY A 163 -14.65 -4.32 5.64
N GLU A 164 -13.76 -4.50 6.60
CA GLU A 164 -14.03 -5.22 7.84
C GLU A 164 -15.24 -4.63 8.58
N SER A 165 -15.30 -3.32 8.70
CA SER A 165 -16.41 -2.60 9.35
C SER A 165 -17.69 -2.55 8.50
N ASN A 166 -17.61 -2.90 7.23
CA ASN A 166 -18.74 -3.03 6.31
C ASN A 166 -19.08 -4.50 5.97
N THR A 167 -18.56 -5.47 6.74
CA THR A 167 -18.82 -6.90 6.49
C THR A 167 -20.32 -7.17 6.33
N GLY A 168 -20.70 -7.81 5.22
CA GLY A 168 -22.09 -8.10 4.86
C GLY A 168 -22.83 -6.99 4.11
N ASP A 169 -22.23 -5.83 3.91
CA ASP A 169 -22.81 -4.71 3.17
C ASP A 169 -22.63 -4.89 1.65
N LYS A 170 -23.66 -5.37 1.00
CA LYS A 170 -23.65 -5.61 -0.45
C LYS A 170 -23.58 -4.33 -1.28
N GLU A 171 -23.93 -3.17 -0.71
CA GLU A 171 -23.84 -1.87 -1.36
C GLU A 171 -22.44 -1.23 -1.24
N TRP A 172 -21.54 -1.88 -0.50
CA TRP A 172 -20.18 -1.37 -0.28
C TRP A 172 -19.43 -1.04 -1.58
N PRO A 173 -19.49 -1.83 -2.68
CA PRO A 173 -18.81 -1.48 -3.93
C PRO A 173 -19.29 -0.15 -4.52
N GLN A 174 -20.58 0.15 -4.43
CA GLN A 174 -21.16 1.41 -4.89
C GLN A 174 -20.73 2.60 -4.01
N LYS A 175 -20.62 2.38 -2.70
CA LYS A 175 -20.12 3.38 -1.75
C LYS A 175 -18.66 3.70 -2.02
N VAL A 176 -17.83 2.69 -2.27
CA VAL A 176 -16.42 2.86 -2.69
C VAL A 176 -16.35 3.62 -4.01
N LYS A 177 -17.20 3.25 -4.99
CA LYS A 177 -17.27 3.96 -6.27
C LYS A 177 -17.57 5.44 -6.07
N SER A 178 -18.52 5.78 -5.19
CA SER A 178 -18.84 7.18 -4.86
C SER A 178 -17.62 7.93 -4.31
N VAL A 179 -16.84 7.32 -3.42
CA VAL A 179 -15.60 7.92 -2.88
C VAL A 179 -14.56 8.10 -3.99
N TYR A 180 -14.36 7.08 -4.82
CA TYR A 180 -13.43 7.10 -5.95
C TYR A 180 -13.78 8.21 -6.95
N ASP A 181 -15.05 8.26 -7.40
CA ASP A 181 -15.53 9.27 -8.35
C ASP A 181 -15.36 10.69 -7.79
N ASN A 182 -15.64 10.89 -6.50
CA ASN A 182 -15.42 12.18 -5.82
C ASN A 182 -13.94 12.57 -5.81
N LEU A 183 -13.03 11.64 -5.51
CA LEU A 183 -11.58 11.90 -5.53
C LEU A 183 -11.12 12.29 -6.93
N LEU A 184 -11.58 11.59 -7.97
CA LEU A 184 -11.25 11.94 -9.36
C LEU A 184 -11.74 13.34 -9.70
N ALA A 185 -12.98 13.68 -9.35
CA ALA A 185 -13.57 14.97 -9.64
C ALA A 185 -12.85 16.10 -8.89
N ASP A 186 -12.64 15.96 -7.58
CA ASP A 186 -12.02 17.00 -6.74
C ASP A 186 -10.55 17.25 -7.06
N LEU A 187 -9.85 16.25 -7.61
CA LEU A 187 -8.43 16.33 -7.97
C LEU A 187 -8.21 16.50 -9.48
N HIS A 188 -9.28 16.58 -10.27
CA HIS A 188 -9.24 16.69 -11.74
C HIS A 188 -8.45 15.54 -12.39
N LEU A 189 -8.67 14.31 -11.93
CA LEU A 189 -8.01 13.11 -12.42
C LEU A 189 -8.89 12.36 -13.42
N GLN A 190 -8.25 11.59 -14.30
CA GLN A 190 -8.94 10.74 -15.27
C GLN A 190 -8.99 9.30 -14.78
N ALA A 191 -10.17 8.67 -14.87
CA ALA A 191 -10.40 7.32 -14.36
C ALA A 191 -9.53 6.23 -15.04
N ASP A 192 -9.18 6.41 -16.31
CA ASP A 192 -8.32 5.51 -17.06
C ASP A 192 -6.82 5.63 -16.71
N GLU A 193 -6.40 6.76 -16.12
CA GLU A 193 -5.03 7.02 -15.70
C GLU A 193 -4.76 6.69 -14.22
N VAL A 194 -5.81 6.63 -13.39
CA VAL A 194 -5.68 6.49 -11.94
C VAL A 194 -6.47 5.28 -11.44
N PRO A 195 -5.87 4.08 -11.45
CA PRO A 195 -6.51 2.87 -10.97
C PRO A 195 -6.83 2.92 -9.48
N LEU A 196 -7.92 2.24 -9.09
CA LEU A 196 -8.17 1.82 -7.72
C LEU A 196 -7.56 0.43 -7.50
N ILE A 197 -6.69 0.28 -6.52
CA ILE A 197 -6.11 -0.99 -6.12
C ILE A 197 -6.60 -1.29 -4.70
N ALA A 198 -7.47 -2.31 -4.57
CA ALA A 198 -8.12 -2.64 -3.32
C ALA A 198 -7.65 -4.00 -2.80
N GLY A 199 -7.33 -4.09 -1.51
CA GLY A 199 -6.90 -5.33 -0.87
C GLY A 199 -8.05 -6.08 -0.22
N GLU A 200 -7.97 -7.41 -0.29
CA GLU A 200 -8.81 -8.31 0.50
C GLU A 200 -8.50 -8.18 2.00
N VAL A 201 -9.52 -8.31 2.83
CA VAL A 201 -9.37 -8.47 4.29
C VAL A 201 -8.75 -9.83 4.61
N VAL A 202 -8.36 -10.09 5.87
CA VAL A 202 -7.77 -11.38 6.28
C VAL A 202 -8.60 -12.54 5.74
N ASN A 203 -7.95 -13.45 5.04
CA ASN A 203 -8.61 -14.52 4.31
C ASN A 203 -9.08 -15.66 5.23
N ALA A 204 -10.06 -16.45 4.76
CA ALA A 204 -10.62 -17.58 5.48
C ALA A 204 -9.59 -18.68 5.80
N ASP A 205 -8.57 -18.86 4.96
CA ASP A 205 -7.48 -19.83 5.18
C ASP A 205 -6.63 -19.53 6.43
N HIS A 206 -6.66 -18.28 6.89
CA HIS A 206 -6.07 -17.83 8.16
C HIS A 206 -7.13 -17.51 9.23
N GLY A 207 -8.36 -17.98 9.06
CA GLY A 207 -9.45 -17.81 10.01
C GLY A 207 -10.01 -16.40 10.08
N GLY A 208 -9.86 -15.60 9.01
CA GLY A 208 -10.29 -14.20 8.97
C GLY A 208 -11.75 -14.02 9.37
N VAL A 209 -11.98 -13.25 10.44
CA VAL A 209 -13.33 -13.05 11.02
C VAL A 209 -14.26 -12.24 10.09
N CYS A 210 -13.69 -11.51 9.15
CA CYS A 210 -14.40 -10.74 8.13
C CYS A 210 -14.23 -11.33 6.72
N ALA A 211 -13.73 -12.58 6.57
CA ALA A 211 -13.35 -13.16 5.29
C ALA A 211 -14.48 -13.18 4.24
N GLY A 212 -15.75 -13.27 4.67
CA GLY A 212 -16.90 -13.16 3.75
C GLY A 212 -16.98 -11.82 3.01
N MET A 213 -16.30 -10.78 3.50
CA MET A 213 -16.21 -9.49 2.82
C MET A 213 -15.40 -9.57 1.53
N ASN A 214 -14.52 -10.54 1.37
CA ASN A 214 -13.69 -10.70 0.17
C ASN A 214 -14.54 -10.99 -1.07
N GLU A 215 -15.69 -11.66 -0.92
CA GLU A 215 -16.65 -11.83 -2.01
C GLU A 215 -17.24 -10.48 -2.49
N VAL A 216 -17.48 -9.57 -1.56
CA VAL A 216 -17.99 -8.22 -1.86
C VAL A 216 -16.88 -7.35 -2.47
N ILE A 217 -15.66 -7.43 -1.93
CA ILE A 217 -14.48 -6.73 -2.47
C ILE A 217 -14.22 -7.15 -3.92
N ALA A 218 -14.36 -8.44 -4.24
CA ALA A 218 -14.20 -8.97 -5.60
C ALA A 218 -15.20 -8.40 -6.61
N MET A 219 -16.28 -7.74 -6.17
CA MET A 219 -17.26 -7.09 -7.03
C MET A 219 -16.83 -5.69 -7.51
N LEU A 220 -15.80 -5.07 -6.90
CA LEU A 220 -15.35 -3.72 -7.26
C LEU A 220 -15.07 -3.53 -8.76
N PRO A 221 -14.41 -4.46 -9.47
CA PRO A 221 -14.16 -4.31 -10.91
C PRO A 221 -15.44 -4.28 -11.76
N GLN A 222 -16.58 -4.70 -11.23
CA GLN A 222 -17.87 -4.63 -11.91
C GLN A 222 -18.44 -3.20 -11.92
N VAL A 223 -18.03 -2.36 -10.95
CA VAL A 223 -18.53 -1.00 -10.79
C VAL A 223 -17.47 0.07 -11.08
N ILE A 224 -16.18 -0.25 -10.90
CA ILE A 224 -15.04 0.61 -11.21
C ILE A 224 -14.19 -0.09 -12.26
N LYS A 225 -14.22 0.41 -13.49
CA LYS A 225 -13.58 -0.24 -14.64
C LYS A 225 -12.05 -0.38 -14.48
N ASN A 226 -11.38 0.66 -13.98
CA ASN A 226 -9.93 0.66 -13.74
C ASN A 226 -9.67 0.28 -12.27
N CYS A 227 -9.93 -0.99 -11.93
CA CYS A 227 -9.79 -1.51 -10.57
C CYS A 227 -9.09 -2.87 -10.58
N ALA A 228 -8.18 -3.06 -9.64
CA ALA A 228 -7.51 -4.33 -9.37
C ALA A 228 -7.70 -4.76 -7.92
N ILE A 229 -7.85 -6.06 -7.69
CA ILE A 229 -7.97 -6.65 -6.35
C ILE A 229 -6.65 -7.33 -5.97
N VAL A 230 -6.21 -7.07 -4.76
CA VAL A 230 -5.00 -7.67 -4.17
C VAL A 230 -5.42 -8.79 -3.22
N SER A 231 -5.08 -10.03 -3.56
CA SER A 231 -5.44 -11.17 -2.73
C SER A 231 -4.67 -11.21 -1.41
N SER A 232 -5.38 -11.54 -0.34
CA SER A 232 -4.83 -11.80 0.99
C SER A 232 -4.59 -13.29 1.27
N LYS A 233 -4.87 -14.17 0.30
CA LYS A 233 -4.73 -15.62 0.47
C LYS A 233 -3.32 -15.99 0.91
N GLY A 234 -3.19 -16.83 1.94
CA GLY A 234 -1.92 -17.29 2.51
C GLY A 234 -1.17 -16.26 3.36
N LEU A 235 -1.76 -15.09 3.63
CA LEU A 235 -1.11 -14.06 4.44
C LEU A 235 -1.37 -14.29 5.93
N SER A 236 -0.29 -14.24 6.72
CA SER A 236 -0.39 -14.36 8.18
C SER A 236 -1.08 -13.15 8.81
N CYS A 237 -1.75 -13.40 9.91
CA CYS A 237 -2.50 -12.39 10.67
C CYS A 237 -2.18 -12.44 12.16
N ALA A 238 -2.55 -11.39 12.86
CA ALA A 238 -2.51 -11.31 14.31
C ALA A 238 -3.51 -12.30 14.95
N PRO A 239 -3.38 -12.61 16.27
CA PRO A 239 -4.27 -13.57 16.96
C PRO A 239 -5.74 -13.18 16.98
N ASP A 240 -6.08 -11.93 16.64
CA ASP A 240 -7.47 -11.47 16.53
C ASP A 240 -8.15 -11.89 15.22
N HIS A 241 -7.39 -12.45 14.27
CA HIS A 241 -7.87 -12.85 12.94
C HIS A 241 -8.56 -11.73 12.16
N LEU A 242 -8.29 -10.48 12.52
CA LEU A 242 -8.82 -9.26 11.91
C LEU A 242 -7.73 -8.42 11.25
N HIS A 243 -6.57 -8.31 11.92
CA HIS A 243 -5.44 -7.53 11.45
C HIS A 243 -4.32 -8.44 10.92
N PHE A 244 -3.65 -8.00 9.86
CA PHE A 244 -2.44 -8.68 9.42
C PHE A 244 -1.32 -8.47 10.46
N ASP A 245 -0.46 -9.45 10.61
CA ASP A 245 0.80 -9.28 11.34
C ASP A 245 1.85 -8.57 10.45
N ALA A 246 3.03 -8.31 11.00
CA ALA A 246 4.08 -7.62 10.26
C ALA A 246 4.51 -8.36 8.98
N ALA A 247 4.54 -9.69 9.01
CA ALA A 247 4.86 -10.50 7.84
C ALA A 247 3.76 -10.38 6.77
N GLY A 248 2.50 -10.48 7.19
CA GLY A 248 1.33 -10.30 6.32
C GLY A 248 1.32 -8.93 5.65
N TYR A 249 1.55 -7.84 6.39
CA TYR A 249 1.62 -6.49 5.81
C TYR A 249 2.73 -6.35 4.77
N ARG A 250 3.92 -6.92 5.03
CA ARG A 250 5.04 -6.86 4.08
C ARG A 250 4.69 -7.54 2.77
N VAL A 251 4.11 -8.73 2.84
CA VAL A 251 3.70 -9.46 1.63
C VAL A 251 2.52 -8.77 0.94
N LEU A 252 1.52 -8.31 1.70
CA LEU A 252 0.38 -7.58 1.15
C LEU A 252 0.83 -6.34 0.39
N GLY A 253 1.75 -5.56 0.95
CA GLY A 253 2.32 -4.38 0.29
C GLY A 253 3.02 -4.71 -1.03
N ARG A 254 3.81 -5.80 -1.06
CA ARG A 254 4.43 -6.29 -2.31
C ARG A 254 3.39 -6.69 -3.35
N ARG A 255 2.30 -7.33 -2.94
CA ARG A 255 1.21 -7.69 -3.85
C ARG A 255 0.49 -6.46 -4.40
N TYR A 256 0.26 -5.42 -3.59
CA TYR A 256 -0.24 -4.13 -4.08
C TYR A 256 0.70 -3.54 -5.13
N ALA A 257 2.00 -3.57 -4.89
CA ALA A 257 3.00 -3.07 -5.85
C ALA A 257 3.03 -3.90 -7.13
N ALA A 258 2.91 -5.23 -7.03
CA ALA A 258 2.82 -6.10 -8.20
C ALA A 258 1.63 -5.75 -9.10
N GLN A 259 0.46 -5.47 -8.50
CA GLN A 259 -0.71 -5.02 -9.25
C GLN A 259 -0.47 -3.65 -9.89
N ALA A 260 0.14 -2.70 -9.18
CA ALA A 260 0.47 -1.39 -9.74
C ALA A 260 1.45 -1.49 -10.92
N LEU A 261 2.48 -2.32 -10.82
CA LEU A 261 3.44 -2.59 -11.89
C LEU A 261 2.76 -3.25 -13.09
N HIS A 262 1.92 -4.25 -12.86
CA HIS A 262 1.14 -4.91 -13.92
C HIS A 262 0.27 -3.90 -14.68
N LEU A 263 -0.43 -3.01 -13.97
CA LEU A 263 -1.25 -1.94 -14.58
C LEU A 263 -0.41 -0.92 -15.38
N MET A 264 0.89 -0.79 -15.07
CA MET A 264 1.85 -0.01 -15.87
C MET A 264 2.46 -0.81 -17.04
N GLY A 265 2.05 -2.06 -17.26
CA GLY A 265 2.64 -2.95 -18.27
C GLY A 265 4.01 -3.51 -17.88
N ILE A 266 4.37 -3.45 -16.60
CA ILE A 266 5.64 -3.98 -16.07
C ILE A 266 5.32 -5.29 -15.35
N GLU A 267 5.64 -6.40 -15.99
CA GLU A 267 5.49 -7.70 -15.38
C GLU A 267 6.69 -7.99 -14.47
N LEU A 268 6.41 -8.33 -13.21
CA LEU A 268 7.44 -8.92 -12.37
C LEU A 268 7.81 -10.29 -12.94
N PRO A 269 9.12 -10.63 -13.01
CA PRO A 269 9.54 -11.89 -13.60
C PRO A 269 8.80 -13.05 -12.93
N SER A 270 8.14 -13.88 -13.73
CA SER A 270 7.59 -15.14 -13.22
C SER A 270 8.75 -16.00 -12.70
N PRO A 271 8.53 -16.92 -11.75
CA PRO A 271 9.58 -17.82 -11.31
C PRO A 271 10.26 -18.58 -12.45
N ASP A 272 9.54 -18.89 -13.53
CA ASP A 272 10.10 -19.55 -14.70
C ASP A 272 10.93 -18.59 -15.57
N ASP A 273 10.57 -17.30 -15.63
CA ASP A 273 11.37 -16.28 -16.31
C ASP A 273 12.65 -15.94 -15.57
N VAL A 274 12.64 -16.01 -14.25
CA VAL A 274 13.86 -15.86 -13.42
C VAL A 274 14.93 -16.84 -13.87
N CYS A 275 14.57 -18.10 -14.15
CA CYS A 275 15.53 -19.11 -14.60
C CYS A 275 16.17 -18.80 -15.95
N LYS A 276 15.47 -18.08 -16.84
CA LYS A 276 15.97 -17.71 -18.18
C LYS A 276 17.04 -16.62 -18.14
N HIS A 277 16.99 -15.73 -17.14
CA HIS A 277 17.83 -14.52 -17.08
C HIS A 277 18.79 -14.48 -15.88
N THR A 278 18.90 -15.59 -15.15
CA THR A 278 19.74 -15.73 -13.96
C THR A 278 20.60 -16.99 -14.00
N VAL A 279 21.66 -16.99 -13.22
CA VAL A 279 22.50 -18.18 -13.01
C VAL A 279 22.32 -18.65 -11.56
N ALA A 280 22.36 -19.97 -11.37
CA ALA A 280 22.37 -20.54 -10.02
C ALA A 280 23.58 -20.04 -9.24
N ALA A 281 23.39 -19.66 -7.97
CA ALA A 281 24.51 -19.20 -7.16
C ALA A 281 25.54 -20.33 -7.00
N PRO A 282 26.84 -20.06 -7.12
CA PRO A 282 27.88 -21.09 -7.04
C PRO A 282 27.96 -21.77 -5.66
N THR A 283 27.31 -21.16 -4.67
CA THR A 283 27.24 -21.66 -3.28
C THR A 283 26.00 -22.52 -3.02
N ASN A 284 25.16 -22.77 -4.03
CA ASN A 284 23.98 -23.61 -3.85
C ASN A 284 24.36 -25.04 -3.44
N MET A 285 23.52 -25.66 -2.63
CA MET A 285 23.62 -27.07 -2.37
C MET A 285 23.41 -27.86 -3.67
N HIS A 286 24.08 -29.01 -3.77
CA HIS A 286 23.96 -29.87 -4.94
C HIS A 286 22.48 -30.23 -5.22
N GLY A 287 22.03 -30.00 -6.44
CA GLY A 287 20.66 -30.23 -6.84
C GLY A 287 19.68 -29.13 -6.51
N SER A 288 20.12 -27.99 -5.95
CA SER A 288 19.28 -26.79 -5.73
C SER A 288 19.44 -25.77 -6.85
N ASP A 289 18.33 -25.39 -7.45
CA ASP A 289 18.29 -24.34 -8.49
C ASP A 289 18.34 -22.92 -7.94
N PHE A 290 18.02 -22.73 -6.67
CA PHE A 290 17.95 -21.44 -5.99
C PHE A 290 18.83 -21.41 -4.74
N PRO A 291 19.35 -20.23 -4.32
CA PRO A 291 19.19 -18.90 -4.93
C PRO A 291 19.84 -18.78 -6.31
N ARG A 292 19.31 -17.85 -7.14
CA ARG A 292 19.87 -17.49 -8.46
C ARG A 292 20.26 -16.01 -8.44
N ILE A 293 21.21 -15.65 -9.31
CA ILE A 293 21.74 -14.28 -9.37
C ILE A 293 21.61 -13.80 -10.82
N ASP A 294 21.14 -12.56 -11.01
CA ASP A 294 21.08 -11.92 -12.31
C ASP A 294 22.34 -11.06 -12.61
N LYS A 295 22.39 -10.48 -13.81
CA LYS A 295 23.48 -9.60 -14.27
C LYS A 295 23.68 -8.33 -13.42
N ASP A 296 22.65 -7.92 -12.66
CA ASP A 296 22.64 -6.73 -11.82
C ASP A 296 22.94 -7.09 -10.34
N ASN A 297 23.42 -8.32 -10.07
CA ASN A 297 23.69 -8.88 -8.76
C ASN A 297 22.46 -8.98 -7.83
N ARG A 298 21.26 -9.03 -8.38
CA ARG A 298 20.06 -9.30 -7.59
C ARG A 298 19.94 -10.78 -7.34
N ALA A 299 19.65 -11.16 -6.09
CA ALA A 299 19.49 -12.56 -5.70
C ALA A 299 18.01 -12.94 -5.63
N TYR A 300 17.66 -14.05 -6.26
CA TYR A 300 16.32 -14.61 -6.30
C TYR A 300 16.29 -15.88 -5.45
N PHE A 301 15.44 -15.89 -4.43
CA PHE A 301 15.19 -17.03 -3.58
C PHE A 301 13.82 -17.62 -3.92
N ARG A 302 13.72 -18.94 -4.01
CA ARG A 302 12.46 -19.64 -4.25
C ARG A 302 12.45 -20.96 -3.49
N CYS A 303 11.33 -21.28 -2.85
CA CYS A 303 11.11 -22.53 -2.17
C CYS A 303 9.64 -22.93 -2.26
N TYR A 304 9.38 -24.20 -2.55
CA TYR A 304 8.02 -24.73 -2.50
C TYR A 304 7.70 -25.14 -1.06
N ALA A 305 6.71 -24.48 -0.46
CA ALA A 305 6.33 -24.69 0.93
C ALA A 305 4.84 -24.33 1.15
N PRO A 306 3.91 -25.09 0.55
CA PRO A 306 2.49 -24.73 0.53
C PRO A 306 1.83 -24.75 1.92
N ASP A 307 2.39 -25.50 2.86
CA ASP A 307 1.81 -25.74 4.19
C ASP A 307 2.40 -24.83 5.27
N VAL A 308 3.35 -23.94 4.92
CA VAL A 308 3.97 -23.05 5.92
C VAL A 308 3.19 -21.76 6.08
N LYS A 309 3.02 -21.32 7.31
CA LYS A 309 2.39 -20.02 7.62
C LYS A 309 3.35 -18.85 7.38
N ARG A 310 4.64 -19.08 7.42
CA ARG A 310 5.68 -18.06 7.29
C ARG A 310 6.98 -18.69 6.81
N LEU A 311 7.61 -18.08 5.82
CA LEU A 311 8.94 -18.45 5.36
C LEU A 311 9.82 -17.21 5.25
N GLN A 312 11.06 -17.32 5.72
CA GLN A 312 12.04 -16.23 5.66
C GLN A 312 13.32 -16.73 5.01
N ALA A 313 13.92 -15.93 4.15
CA ALA A 313 15.30 -16.11 3.72
C ALA A 313 16.23 -15.37 4.71
N ASP A 314 17.25 -16.06 5.21
CA ASP A 314 18.34 -15.43 5.96
C ASP A 314 19.45 -15.07 4.97
N VAL A 315 19.70 -13.77 4.82
CA VAL A 315 20.75 -13.25 3.95
C VAL A 315 21.73 -12.46 4.81
N CYS A 316 22.89 -13.00 5.02
CA CYS A 316 23.96 -12.41 5.85
C CYS A 316 23.49 -12.03 7.27
N GLY A 317 22.70 -12.89 7.93
CA GLY A 317 22.20 -12.67 9.28
C GLY A 317 20.97 -11.76 9.36
N LYS A 318 20.44 -11.29 8.23
CA LYS A 318 19.15 -10.59 8.14
C LYS A 318 18.09 -11.51 7.56
N LYS A 319 16.92 -11.51 8.21
CA LYS A 319 15.77 -12.31 7.78
C LYS A 319 14.82 -11.46 6.95
N TYR A 320 14.46 -11.96 5.78
CA TYR A 320 13.57 -11.33 4.83
C TYR A 320 12.36 -12.24 4.59
N GLU A 321 11.16 -11.69 4.67
CA GLU A 321 9.94 -12.42 4.40
C GLU A 321 9.85 -12.82 2.93
N MET A 322 9.52 -14.07 2.68
CA MET A 322 9.25 -14.59 1.35
C MET A 322 7.76 -14.51 1.06
N ALA A 323 7.41 -13.98 -0.10
CA ALA A 323 6.02 -13.90 -0.55
C ALA A 323 5.59 -15.27 -1.10
N MET A 324 4.47 -15.82 -0.60
CA MET A 324 3.86 -17.04 -1.13
C MET A 324 2.89 -16.67 -2.26
N ASP A 325 3.01 -17.36 -3.40
CA ASP A 325 2.04 -17.28 -4.49
C ASP A 325 0.84 -18.23 -4.25
N GLU A 326 -0.14 -18.19 -5.16
CA GLU A 326 -1.34 -19.03 -5.10
C GLU A 326 -1.08 -20.54 -5.29
N HIS A 327 0.12 -20.90 -5.73
CA HIS A 327 0.54 -22.28 -5.95
C HIS A 327 1.43 -22.83 -4.84
N GLY A 328 1.68 -22.06 -3.78
CA GLY A 328 2.49 -22.47 -2.63
C GLY A 328 4.00 -22.29 -2.82
N TRP A 329 4.43 -21.54 -3.83
CA TRP A 329 5.82 -21.13 -3.97
C TRP A 329 6.09 -19.86 -3.18
N CYS A 330 7.09 -19.91 -2.34
CA CYS A 330 7.59 -18.76 -1.62
C CYS A 330 8.77 -18.15 -2.36
N CYS A 331 8.70 -16.86 -2.68
CA CYS A 331 9.67 -16.13 -3.46
C CYS A 331 10.16 -14.88 -2.75
N LEU A 332 11.42 -14.53 -2.95
CA LEU A 332 12.03 -13.28 -2.52
C LEU A 332 12.99 -12.79 -3.60
N LEU A 333 12.88 -11.55 -4.01
CA LEU A 333 13.91 -10.81 -4.73
C LEU A 333 14.69 -9.97 -3.72
N TYR A 334 15.99 -10.19 -3.63
CA TYR A 334 16.90 -9.45 -2.79
C TYR A 334 17.81 -8.57 -3.66
N THR A 335 17.81 -7.29 -3.38
CA THR A 335 18.74 -6.30 -3.94
C THR A 335 19.63 -5.80 -2.82
N SER A 336 20.94 -5.91 -2.99
CA SER A 336 21.93 -5.44 -2.01
C SER A 336 21.97 -3.91 -1.91
#